data_893d351d32caad9fb75c5f7f19e5006c
#
_entry.id   893d351d32caad9fb75c5f7f19e5006c
#
_cell.length_a   1.000
_cell.length_b   1.000
_cell.length_c   1.000
_cell.angle_alpha   90.00
_cell.angle_beta   90.00
_cell.angle_gamma   90.00
#
_symmetry.space_group_name_H-M   'P 1'
#
loop_
_entity.id
_entity.type
_entity.pdbx_description
1 polymer ?
#
loop_
_entity_poly.entity_id
_entity_poly.type
_entity_poly.pdbx_seq_one_letter_code
_entity_poly.pdbx_strand_id
1 'polypeptide(L)'
;MLELVLFFVTVKNIYQRSLIVKRQLQNLKRRILFRADFAFANEIVAYTKVMPQFHQFADSVGLPLPFVNCLFAGTDENDDDLIVLEDLKPFGYRMGNRLKGLDYIQCKLVLQELGVVHGLSLAAKILHCNEFAEVVSNIGESIYCAEAADFFTHSLECSLKEALFSLRNSSQTYVNLAPAILQVEKLKGQLFRQMFDCVKGNPSEEFFIVAHGDLWINNIMWRCDHHNKCDGVKFIDLQTLRYTSPVIDILHFLYTSTEYVVRENHMDQLIDDYVESLYTTLQKFDVHDEYVPNMQTLNEIIRSELRDRYMYGLGICMWLLPAVTFHPDKIVDLDAVTIDDFKSDNQEKTMTQMQTPEYHTRMRETVMEFYGKGILNDIT
;
A
#
# COMPACT_ATOMS: atom_id res chain seq x y z
N MET A 1 12.58 10.57 -9.34
CA MET A 1 11.99 10.01 -10.57
C MET A 1 12.30 10.98 -11.71
N LEU A 2 12.88 10.50 -12.77
CA LEU A 2 13.19 11.32 -13.96
C LEU A 2 12.19 10.96 -15.07
N GLU A 3 11.57 11.96 -15.69
CA GLU A 3 10.77 11.79 -16.90
C GLU A 3 11.72 11.91 -18.09
N LEU A 4 11.82 10.87 -18.93
CA LEU A 4 12.64 10.84 -20.11
C LEU A 4 11.75 10.77 -21.35
N VAL A 5 11.93 11.71 -22.27
CA VAL A 5 11.24 11.70 -23.57
C VAL A 5 12.21 11.20 -24.65
N LEU A 6 11.91 10.05 -25.24
CA LEU A 6 12.70 9.47 -26.33
C LEU A 6 12.03 9.74 -27.67
N PHE A 7 12.83 10.15 -28.64
CA PHE A 7 12.41 10.30 -30.02
C PHE A 7 13.02 9.19 -30.88
N PHE A 8 12.18 8.41 -31.54
CA PHE A 8 12.61 7.40 -32.50
C PHE A 8 12.34 7.94 -33.92
N VAL A 9 13.36 8.02 -34.76
CA VAL A 9 13.25 8.42 -36.17
C VAL A 9 13.38 7.19 -37.03
N THR A 10 12.36 6.86 -37.82
CA THR A 10 12.43 5.90 -38.89
C THR A 10 12.44 6.64 -40.23
N VAL A 11 12.75 5.94 -41.34
CA VAL A 11 12.81 6.55 -42.70
C VAL A 11 11.50 7.22 -43.12
N LYS A 12 10.38 6.95 -42.45
CA LYS A 12 9.05 7.48 -42.80
C LYS A 12 8.35 8.25 -41.66
N ASN A 13 8.72 8.04 -40.38
CA ASN A 13 8.00 8.62 -39.25
C ASN A 13 8.92 8.94 -38.08
N ILE A 14 8.57 10.00 -37.34
CA ILE A 14 9.13 10.33 -36.03
C ILE A 14 8.15 9.80 -34.97
N TYR A 15 8.63 8.96 -34.10
CA TYR A 15 7.86 8.48 -32.93
C TYR A 15 8.41 9.11 -31.67
N GLN A 16 7.52 9.66 -30.86
CA GLN A 16 7.85 10.16 -29.53
C GLN A 16 7.27 9.21 -28.49
N ARG A 17 8.10 8.74 -27.56
CA ARG A 17 7.64 8.01 -26.37
C ARG A 17 8.14 8.70 -25.12
N SER A 18 7.23 8.90 -24.17
CA SER A 18 7.56 9.33 -22.81
C SER A 18 7.76 8.09 -21.94
N LEU A 19 8.81 8.10 -21.14
CA LEU A 19 9.19 7.01 -20.23
C LEU A 19 9.46 7.59 -18.84
N ILE A 20 9.23 6.77 -17.83
CA ILE A 20 9.60 7.07 -16.45
C ILE A 20 10.83 6.26 -16.09
N VAL A 21 11.90 6.93 -15.71
CA VAL A 21 13.14 6.29 -15.25
C VAL A 21 13.26 6.46 -13.73
N LYS A 22 13.28 5.36 -13.02
CA LYS A 22 13.60 5.30 -11.58
C LYS A 22 15.07 4.92 -11.44
N ARG A 23 15.81 5.67 -10.65
CA ARG A 23 17.20 5.37 -10.25
C ARG A 23 17.29 5.32 -8.75
N GLN A 24 18.29 4.62 -8.24
CA GLN A 24 18.57 4.58 -6.82
C GLN A 24 18.87 5.98 -6.26
N LEU A 25 18.47 6.20 -5.02
CA LEU A 25 18.76 7.44 -4.30
C LEU A 25 20.27 7.65 -4.19
N GLN A 26 20.76 8.85 -4.56
CA GLN A 26 22.19 9.18 -4.47
C GLN A 26 22.63 9.46 -3.02
N ASN A 27 21.72 9.93 -2.15
CA ASN A 27 22.01 10.23 -0.76
C ASN A 27 22.17 8.93 0.06
N LEU A 28 23.42 8.57 0.38
CA LEU A 28 23.74 7.34 1.11
C LEU A 28 23.04 7.23 2.47
N LYS A 29 22.88 8.37 3.19
CA LYS A 29 22.22 8.37 4.51
C LYS A 29 20.74 7.97 4.36
N ARG A 30 20.05 8.52 3.37
CA ARG A 30 18.66 8.12 3.07
C ARG A 30 18.55 6.67 2.61
N ARG A 31 19.51 6.20 1.80
CA ARG A 31 19.54 4.80 1.36
C ARG A 31 19.57 3.85 2.54
N ILE A 32 20.45 4.11 3.51
CA ILE A 32 20.58 3.30 4.74
C ILE A 32 19.32 3.42 5.59
N LEU A 33 18.85 4.65 5.84
CA LEU A 33 17.72 4.93 6.73
C LEU A 33 16.43 4.24 6.28
N PHE A 34 16.11 4.33 5.01
CA PHE A 34 14.88 3.78 4.43
C PHE A 34 15.08 2.40 3.79
N ARG A 35 16.26 1.77 3.99
CA ARG A 35 16.60 0.52 3.31
C ARG A 35 16.33 0.57 1.81
N ALA A 36 16.62 1.73 1.20
CA ALA A 36 16.25 2.02 -0.19
C ALA A 36 16.90 1.05 -1.18
N ASP A 37 18.10 0.53 -0.87
CA ASP A 37 18.77 -0.47 -1.69
C ASP A 37 17.98 -1.78 -1.73
N PHE A 38 17.48 -2.21 -0.57
CA PHE A 38 16.64 -3.40 -0.47
C PHE A 38 15.30 -3.21 -1.19
N ALA A 39 14.64 -2.07 -0.95
CA ALA A 39 13.37 -1.74 -1.58
C ALA A 39 13.51 -1.66 -3.11
N PHE A 40 14.57 -1.07 -3.62
CA PHE A 40 14.85 -0.98 -5.05
C PHE A 40 15.15 -2.35 -5.67
N ALA A 41 15.97 -3.17 -5.00
CA ALA A 41 16.24 -4.55 -5.43
C ALA A 41 14.95 -5.39 -5.45
N ASN A 42 14.07 -5.22 -4.44
CA ASN A 42 12.77 -5.89 -4.41
C ASN A 42 11.86 -5.44 -5.58
N GLU A 43 11.89 -4.17 -5.97
CA GLU A 43 11.15 -3.69 -7.15
C GLU A 43 11.73 -4.25 -8.46
N ILE A 44 13.06 -4.40 -8.58
CA ILE A 44 13.68 -5.11 -9.72
C ILE A 44 13.19 -6.56 -9.77
N VAL A 45 13.18 -7.27 -8.64
CA VAL A 45 12.63 -8.63 -8.54
C VAL A 45 11.16 -8.66 -8.96
N ALA A 46 10.36 -7.70 -8.51
CA ALA A 46 8.96 -7.57 -8.91
C ALA A 46 8.82 -7.55 -10.44
N TYR A 47 9.56 -6.68 -11.13
CA TYR A 47 9.44 -6.54 -12.58
C TYR A 47 10.15 -7.62 -13.39
N THR A 48 11.18 -8.31 -12.84
CA THR A 48 11.96 -9.30 -13.59
C THR A 48 11.54 -10.75 -13.29
N LYS A 49 10.90 -11.01 -12.17
CA LYS A 49 10.53 -12.36 -11.73
C LYS A 49 9.01 -12.51 -11.53
N VAL A 50 8.39 -11.61 -10.75
CA VAL A 50 6.99 -11.75 -10.37
C VAL A 50 6.05 -11.38 -11.51
N MET A 51 6.17 -10.17 -12.05
CA MET A 51 5.28 -9.68 -13.10
C MET A 51 5.31 -10.50 -14.40
N PRO A 52 6.47 -10.98 -14.90
CA PRO A 52 6.46 -11.82 -16.09
C PRO A 52 5.65 -13.11 -15.92
N GLN A 53 5.74 -13.77 -14.77
CA GLN A 53 4.93 -14.97 -14.50
C GLN A 53 3.46 -14.63 -14.33
N PHE A 54 3.14 -13.55 -13.64
CA PHE A 54 1.77 -13.09 -13.49
C PHE A 54 1.13 -12.71 -14.83
N HIS A 55 1.86 -12.01 -15.71
CA HIS A 55 1.40 -11.71 -17.06
C HIS A 55 1.19 -12.98 -17.89
N GLN A 56 2.16 -13.89 -17.92
CA GLN A 56 2.02 -15.16 -18.64
C GLN A 56 0.79 -15.94 -18.18
N PHE A 57 0.53 -15.98 -16.88
CA PHE A 57 -0.61 -16.67 -16.33
C PHE A 57 -1.93 -15.94 -16.63
N ALA A 58 -1.97 -14.64 -16.48
CA ALA A 58 -3.14 -13.81 -16.81
C ALA A 58 -3.49 -13.84 -18.30
N ASP A 59 -2.49 -13.83 -19.19
CA ASP A 59 -2.67 -13.87 -20.65
C ASP A 59 -3.34 -15.19 -21.09
N SER A 60 -3.15 -16.29 -20.36
CA SER A 60 -3.78 -17.59 -20.67
C SER A 60 -5.30 -17.54 -20.65
N VAL A 61 -5.89 -16.61 -19.92
CA VAL A 61 -7.33 -16.39 -19.79
C VAL A 61 -7.78 -14.99 -20.28
N GLY A 62 -6.87 -14.25 -20.92
CA GLY A 62 -7.14 -12.91 -21.44
C GLY A 62 -7.46 -11.88 -20.35
N LEU A 63 -6.83 -12.00 -19.16
CA LEU A 63 -7.05 -11.12 -18.01
C LEU A 63 -6.07 -9.95 -18.04
N PRO A 64 -6.53 -8.68 -18.24
CA PRO A 64 -5.65 -7.53 -18.15
C PRO A 64 -5.25 -7.27 -16.69
N LEU A 65 -3.98 -6.91 -16.45
CA LEU A 65 -3.49 -6.57 -15.12
C LEU A 65 -3.41 -5.04 -14.91
N PRO A 66 -3.73 -4.55 -13.71
CA PRO A 66 -3.72 -3.11 -13.41
C PRO A 66 -2.32 -2.58 -13.06
N PHE A 67 -1.28 -3.09 -13.71
CA PHE A 67 0.09 -2.63 -13.49
C PHE A 67 0.63 -1.82 -14.67
N VAL A 68 1.65 -1.00 -14.39
CA VAL A 68 2.40 -0.30 -15.43
C VAL A 68 3.35 -1.28 -16.15
N ASN A 69 3.52 -1.10 -17.46
CA ASN A 69 4.47 -1.91 -18.21
C ASN A 69 5.90 -1.51 -17.86
N CYS A 70 6.72 -2.50 -17.49
CA CYS A 70 8.15 -2.33 -17.31
C CYS A 70 8.88 -2.67 -18.61
N LEU A 71 9.72 -1.75 -19.07
CA LEU A 71 10.51 -1.92 -20.30
C LEU A 71 11.91 -2.42 -19.99
N PHE A 72 12.43 -2.07 -18.82
CA PHE A 72 13.71 -2.56 -18.31
C PHE A 72 13.72 -2.47 -16.78
N ALA A 73 14.30 -3.47 -16.13
CA ALA A 73 14.66 -3.41 -14.72
C ALA A 73 15.92 -4.23 -14.50
N GLY A 74 16.92 -3.65 -13.85
CA GLY A 74 18.22 -4.28 -13.62
C GLY A 74 19.33 -3.26 -13.53
N THR A 75 20.58 -3.74 -13.67
CA THR A 75 21.79 -2.93 -13.58
C THR A 75 22.25 -2.53 -14.99
N ASP A 76 22.63 -1.29 -15.18
CA ASP A 76 23.15 -0.76 -16.44
C ASP A 76 24.66 -1.06 -16.62
N GLU A 77 25.24 -0.59 -17.72
CA GLU A 77 26.67 -0.76 -18.03
C GLU A 77 27.65 -0.05 -17.08
N ASN A 78 27.13 0.84 -16.22
CA ASN A 78 27.89 1.57 -15.20
C ASN A 78 27.70 1.00 -13.79
N ASP A 79 27.12 -0.18 -13.68
CA ASP A 79 26.72 -0.83 -12.42
C ASP A 79 25.68 -0.02 -11.60
N ASP A 80 24.90 0.85 -12.27
CA ASP A 80 23.79 1.59 -11.65
C ASP A 80 22.47 0.81 -11.86
N ASP A 81 21.78 0.55 -10.76
CA ASP A 81 20.43 -0.04 -10.81
C ASP A 81 19.42 0.97 -11.32
N LEU A 82 18.62 0.55 -12.30
CA LEU A 82 17.57 1.37 -12.87
C LEU A 82 16.34 0.55 -13.26
N ILE A 83 15.18 1.23 -13.25
CA ILE A 83 13.90 0.70 -13.71
C ILE A 83 13.32 1.70 -14.71
N VAL A 84 12.93 1.20 -15.88
CA VAL A 84 12.34 2.00 -16.97
C VAL A 84 10.90 1.53 -17.17
N LEU A 85 9.97 2.43 -16.93
CA LEU A 85 8.53 2.18 -17.02
C LEU A 85 7.90 2.99 -18.14
N GLU A 86 6.80 2.48 -18.67
CA GLU A 86 5.93 3.25 -19.56
C GLU A 86 5.36 4.47 -18.82
N ASP A 87 5.38 5.65 -19.46
CA ASP A 87 4.65 6.80 -18.92
C ASP A 87 3.16 6.66 -19.20
N LEU A 88 2.36 6.60 -18.15
CA LEU A 88 0.92 6.43 -18.23
C LEU A 88 0.18 7.75 -18.54
N LYS A 89 0.82 8.92 -18.43
CA LYS A 89 0.20 10.23 -18.69
C LYS A 89 -0.36 10.38 -20.11
N PRO A 90 0.34 9.92 -21.18
CA PRO A 90 -0.20 9.96 -22.54
C PRO A 90 -1.47 9.13 -22.73
N PHE A 91 -1.69 8.12 -21.89
CA PHE A 91 -2.88 7.27 -21.92
C PHE A 91 -4.04 7.79 -21.03
N GLY A 92 -3.90 9.03 -20.54
CA GLY A 92 -4.94 9.69 -19.76
C GLY A 92 -4.88 9.42 -18.25
N TYR A 93 -3.92 8.65 -17.76
CA TYR A 93 -3.78 8.39 -16.34
C TYR A 93 -3.17 9.60 -15.60
N ARG A 94 -3.66 9.84 -14.38
CA ARG A 94 -3.22 10.93 -13.49
C ARG A 94 -3.19 10.45 -12.05
N MET A 95 -2.35 11.06 -11.24
CA MET A 95 -2.33 10.85 -9.80
C MET A 95 -3.60 11.39 -9.15
N GLY A 96 -4.05 10.76 -8.08
CA GLY A 96 -5.16 11.23 -7.27
C GLY A 96 -4.79 12.45 -6.41
N ASN A 97 -5.81 13.16 -5.92
CA ASN A 97 -5.60 14.23 -4.94
C ASN A 97 -5.56 13.66 -3.52
N ARG A 98 -4.36 13.42 -3.00
CA ARG A 98 -4.16 12.80 -1.67
C ARG A 98 -4.75 13.61 -0.51
N LEU A 99 -4.86 14.94 -0.65
CA LEU A 99 -5.39 15.80 0.41
C LEU A 99 -6.90 15.64 0.57
N LYS A 100 -7.61 15.38 -0.54
CA LYS A 100 -9.06 15.19 -0.51
C LYS A 100 -9.45 13.78 -0.02
N GLY A 101 -8.64 12.78 -0.31
CA GLY A 101 -9.06 11.38 -0.19
C GLY A 101 -9.92 10.92 -1.37
N LEU A 102 -10.27 9.65 -1.37
CA LEU A 102 -11.02 9.00 -2.45
C LEU A 102 -12.50 8.84 -2.08
N ASP A 103 -13.37 9.04 -3.07
CA ASP A 103 -14.79 8.77 -2.94
C ASP A 103 -15.11 7.26 -3.13
N TYR A 104 -16.39 6.90 -2.91
CA TYR A 104 -16.86 5.52 -3.02
C TYR A 104 -16.57 4.89 -4.40
N ILE A 105 -16.82 5.62 -5.49
CA ILE A 105 -16.64 5.08 -6.85
C ILE A 105 -15.18 4.79 -7.13
N GLN A 106 -14.28 5.68 -6.73
CA GLN A 106 -12.85 5.47 -6.84
C GLN A 106 -12.38 4.30 -5.99
N CYS A 107 -12.86 4.21 -4.74
CA CYS A 107 -12.52 3.10 -3.83
C CYS A 107 -13.00 1.76 -4.39
N LYS A 108 -14.23 1.69 -4.90
CA LYS A 108 -14.79 0.51 -5.55
C LYS A 108 -13.90 0.04 -6.70
N LEU A 109 -13.52 0.93 -7.60
CA LEU A 109 -12.68 0.60 -8.75
C LEU A 109 -11.31 0.03 -8.32
N VAL A 110 -10.68 0.64 -7.30
CA VAL A 110 -9.40 0.14 -6.76
C VAL A 110 -9.56 -1.25 -6.15
N LEU A 111 -10.59 -1.47 -5.33
CA LEU A 111 -10.79 -2.75 -4.67
C LEU A 111 -11.20 -3.85 -5.65
N GLN A 112 -11.94 -3.54 -6.71
CA GLN A 112 -12.22 -4.50 -7.78
C GLN A 112 -10.93 -4.93 -8.50
N GLU A 113 -10.07 -3.99 -8.88
CA GLU A 113 -8.78 -4.31 -9.51
C GLU A 113 -7.82 -5.03 -8.55
N LEU A 114 -7.88 -4.69 -7.27
CA LEU A 114 -7.11 -5.41 -6.24
C LEU A 114 -7.62 -6.87 -6.11
N GLY A 115 -8.94 -7.09 -6.17
CA GLY A 115 -9.54 -8.42 -6.20
C GLY A 115 -9.05 -9.25 -7.40
N VAL A 116 -8.88 -8.62 -8.57
CA VAL A 116 -8.29 -9.27 -9.76
C VAL A 116 -6.86 -9.73 -9.47
N VAL A 117 -6.01 -8.86 -8.93
CA VAL A 117 -4.60 -9.18 -8.64
C VAL A 117 -4.48 -10.29 -7.60
N HIS A 118 -5.25 -10.20 -6.52
CA HIS A 118 -5.22 -11.19 -5.45
C HIS A 118 -5.82 -12.53 -5.88
N GLY A 119 -6.89 -12.50 -6.70
CA GLY A 119 -7.48 -13.70 -7.30
C GLY A 119 -6.50 -14.41 -8.24
N LEU A 120 -5.79 -13.65 -9.07
CA LEU A 120 -4.70 -14.19 -9.91
C LEU A 120 -3.60 -14.84 -9.06
N SER A 121 -3.14 -14.15 -8.02
CA SER A 121 -2.09 -14.67 -7.12
C SER A 121 -2.54 -15.98 -6.45
N LEU A 122 -3.78 -16.05 -5.98
CA LEU A 122 -4.34 -17.24 -5.35
C LEU A 122 -4.51 -18.38 -6.37
N ALA A 123 -5.01 -18.10 -7.58
CA ALA A 123 -5.12 -19.08 -8.65
C ALA A 123 -3.74 -19.65 -9.04
N ALA A 124 -2.73 -18.80 -9.16
CA ALA A 124 -1.34 -19.22 -9.43
C ALA A 124 -0.81 -20.13 -8.33
N LYS A 125 -1.06 -19.79 -7.07
CA LYS A 125 -0.66 -20.61 -5.91
C LYS A 125 -1.31 -22.00 -5.94
N ILE A 126 -2.58 -22.10 -6.31
CA ILE A 126 -3.33 -23.36 -6.34
C ILE A 126 -2.93 -24.20 -7.54
N LEU A 127 -2.86 -23.62 -8.74
CA LEU A 127 -2.68 -24.36 -10.00
C LEU A 127 -1.22 -24.58 -10.35
N HIS A 128 -0.31 -23.73 -9.91
CA HIS A 128 1.13 -23.73 -10.24
C HIS A 128 1.98 -23.58 -8.97
N CYS A 129 1.76 -24.45 -7.98
CA CYS A 129 2.33 -24.32 -6.64
C CYS A 129 3.86 -24.23 -6.61
N ASN A 130 4.57 -24.96 -7.50
CA ASN A 130 6.03 -24.96 -7.54
C ASN A 130 6.58 -23.63 -8.09
N GLU A 131 6.02 -23.17 -9.21
CA GLU A 131 6.40 -21.91 -9.85
C GLU A 131 6.03 -20.72 -8.96
N PHE A 132 4.89 -20.80 -8.29
CA PHE A 132 4.47 -19.80 -7.32
C PHE A 132 5.41 -19.75 -6.11
N ALA A 133 5.81 -20.91 -5.58
CA ALA A 133 6.79 -20.97 -4.48
C ALA A 133 8.14 -20.37 -4.87
N GLU A 134 8.59 -20.57 -6.12
CA GLU A 134 9.78 -19.92 -6.66
C GLU A 134 9.61 -18.39 -6.71
N VAL A 135 8.47 -17.88 -7.20
CA VAL A 135 8.16 -16.45 -7.18
C VAL A 135 8.27 -15.89 -5.77
N VAL A 136 7.56 -16.49 -4.82
CA VAL A 136 7.52 -16.04 -3.42
C VAL A 136 8.90 -16.04 -2.77
N SER A 137 9.74 -17.04 -3.07
CA SER A 137 11.09 -17.14 -2.51
C SER A 137 12.01 -15.97 -2.90
N ASN A 138 11.70 -15.26 -3.98
CA ASN A 138 12.45 -14.08 -4.42
C ASN A 138 11.97 -12.78 -3.78
N ILE A 139 10.77 -12.76 -3.17
CA ILE A 139 10.19 -11.56 -2.57
C ILE A 139 10.76 -11.37 -1.17
N GLY A 140 11.37 -10.22 -0.94
CA GLY A 140 11.91 -9.86 0.36
C GLY A 140 10.96 -8.98 1.18
N GLU A 141 11.03 -9.12 2.52
CA GLU A 141 10.29 -8.24 3.45
C GLU A 141 11.16 -7.06 3.87
N SER A 142 10.72 -5.85 3.54
CA SER A 142 11.50 -4.62 3.75
C SER A 142 11.28 -3.97 5.12
N ILE A 143 10.12 -4.17 5.74
CA ILE A 143 9.67 -3.45 6.94
C ILE A 143 9.53 -4.38 8.14
N TYR A 144 8.76 -5.46 7.99
CA TYR A 144 8.41 -6.37 9.10
C TYR A 144 9.39 -7.54 9.18
N CYS A 145 10.67 -7.21 9.40
CA CYS A 145 11.77 -8.16 9.54
C CYS A 145 12.73 -7.73 10.66
N ALA A 146 13.56 -8.64 11.13
CA ALA A 146 14.47 -8.39 12.26
C ALA A 146 15.45 -7.24 11.98
N GLU A 147 15.96 -7.15 10.75
CA GLU A 147 16.96 -6.14 10.32
C GLU A 147 16.37 -4.71 10.28
N ALA A 148 15.05 -4.60 10.17
CA ALA A 148 14.35 -3.31 10.11
C ALA A 148 13.64 -2.94 11.43
N ALA A 149 13.55 -3.89 12.36
CA ALA A 149 12.71 -3.77 13.55
C ALA A 149 13.03 -2.54 14.40
N ASP A 150 14.32 -2.26 14.67
CA ASP A 150 14.72 -1.13 15.52
C ASP A 150 14.27 0.20 14.92
N PHE A 151 14.49 0.40 13.62
CA PHE A 151 14.12 1.63 12.94
C PHE A 151 12.58 1.81 12.88
N PHE A 152 11.86 0.79 12.47
CA PHE A 152 10.40 0.92 12.35
C PHE A 152 9.68 0.93 13.70
N THR A 153 10.21 0.25 14.73
CA THR A 153 9.71 0.39 16.10
C THR A 153 9.81 1.85 16.55
N HIS A 154 10.99 2.45 16.40
CA HIS A 154 11.18 3.86 16.78
C HIS A 154 10.27 4.80 15.97
N SER A 155 10.19 4.63 14.65
CA SER A 155 9.37 5.46 13.78
C SER A 155 7.88 5.38 14.13
N LEU A 156 7.37 4.18 14.40
CA LEU A 156 5.97 3.98 14.79
C LEU A 156 5.68 4.52 16.19
N GLU A 157 6.63 4.42 17.14
CA GLU A 157 6.47 5.05 18.45
C GLU A 157 6.40 6.58 18.36
N CYS A 158 7.17 7.19 17.47
CA CYS A 158 7.05 8.62 17.20
C CYS A 158 5.68 8.97 16.60
N SER A 159 5.21 8.20 15.61
CA SER A 159 3.88 8.39 15.00
C SER A 159 2.75 8.21 16.03
N LEU A 160 2.88 7.25 16.94
CA LEU A 160 1.93 7.06 18.03
C LEU A 160 1.91 8.25 19.02
N LYS A 161 3.08 8.79 19.38
CA LYS A 161 3.17 10.00 20.23
C LYS A 161 2.48 11.18 19.57
N GLU A 162 2.71 11.40 18.27
CA GLU A 162 2.09 12.47 17.50
C GLU A 162 0.57 12.30 17.40
N ALA A 163 0.10 11.08 17.16
CA ALA A 163 -1.33 10.78 17.16
C ALA A 163 -1.95 11.08 18.53
N LEU A 164 -1.34 10.65 19.62
CA LEU A 164 -1.80 10.93 20.98
C LEU A 164 -1.80 12.42 21.31
N PHE A 165 -0.78 13.16 20.86
CA PHE A 165 -0.74 14.62 21.02
C PHE A 165 -1.90 15.30 20.29
N SER A 166 -2.14 14.92 19.03
CA SER A 166 -3.26 15.40 18.22
C SER A 166 -4.61 15.13 18.89
N LEU A 167 -4.81 13.89 19.37
CA LEU A 167 -6.05 13.48 20.03
C LEU A 167 -6.30 14.22 21.34
N ARG A 168 -5.27 14.42 22.17
CA ARG A 168 -5.38 15.15 23.44
C ARG A 168 -5.74 16.62 23.22
N ASN A 169 -5.15 17.27 22.21
CA ASN A 169 -5.50 18.64 21.85
C ASN A 169 -6.94 18.74 21.34
N SER A 170 -7.43 17.71 20.63
CA SER A 170 -8.81 17.64 20.17
C SER A 170 -9.80 17.30 21.30
N SER A 171 -9.38 16.63 22.37
CA SER A 171 -10.26 16.19 23.48
C SER A 171 -10.89 17.34 24.26
N GLN A 172 -10.30 18.53 24.22
CA GLN A 172 -10.89 19.74 24.81
C GLN A 172 -12.24 20.11 24.16
N THR A 173 -12.42 19.74 22.89
CA THR A 173 -13.64 20.01 22.11
C THR A 173 -14.56 18.79 22.03
N TYR A 174 -14.00 17.57 22.12
CA TYR A 174 -14.70 16.30 21.90
C TYR A 174 -14.64 15.41 23.15
N VAL A 175 -15.62 15.52 24.04
CA VAL A 175 -15.66 14.85 25.38
C VAL A 175 -15.56 13.33 25.30
N ASN A 176 -16.04 12.72 24.21
CA ASN A 176 -16.05 11.26 24.05
C ASN A 176 -14.69 10.68 23.62
N LEU A 177 -13.67 11.51 23.41
CA LEU A 177 -12.36 11.08 22.94
C LEU A 177 -11.49 10.48 24.06
N ALA A 178 -11.69 10.87 25.30
CA ALA A 178 -10.84 10.47 26.42
C ALA A 178 -10.77 8.95 26.63
N PRO A 179 -11.86 8.16 26.57
CA PRO A 179 -11.77 6.71 26.66
C PRO A 179 -10.96 6.07 25.50
N ALA A 180 -11.13 6.57 24.27
CA ALA A 180 -10.38 6.09 23.12
C ALA A 180 -8.87 6.36 23.25
N ILE A 181 -8.50 7.56 23.75
CA ILE A 181 -7.11 7.92 24.03
C ILE A 181 -6.46 6.94 25.00
N LEU A 182 -7.16 6.57 26.07
CA LEU A 182 -6.65 5.60 27.05
C LEU A 182 -6.37 4.21 26.44
N GLN A 183 -7.19 3.80 25.47
CA GLN A 183 -6.93 2.53 24.75
C GLN A 183 -5.74 2.66 23.80
N VAL A 184 -5.66 3.77 23.03
CA VAL A 184 -4.52 4.01 22.13
C VAL A 184 -3.19 4.12 22.91
N GLU A 185 -3.21 4.65 24.14
CA GLU A 185 -2.01 4.71 24.99
C GLU A 185 -1.41 3.35 25.33
N LYS A 186 -2.21 2.30 25.36
CA LYS A 186 -1.73 0.93 25.59
C LYS A 186 -0.84 0.41 24.46
N LEU A 187 -0.93 0.99 23.26
CA LEU A 187 -0.09 0.63 22.11
C LEU A 187 1.39 1.01 22.28
N LYS A 188 1.71 1.84 23.28
CA LYS A 188 3.11 2.24 23.55
C LYS A 188 3.99 1.02 23.79
N GLY A 189 5.08 0.94 23.04
CA GLY A 189 6.02 -0.17 23.07
C GLY A 189 5.56 -1.43 22.37
N GLN A 190 4.34 -1.43 21.76
CA GLN A 190 3.75 -2.64 21.17
C GLN A 190 3.34 -2.46 19.71
N LEU A 191 3.20 -1.21 19.20
CA LEU A 191 2.58 -0.95 17.91
C LEU A 191 3.28 -1.69 16.76
N PHE A 192 4.62 -1.64 16.71
CA PHE A 192 5.37 -2.38 15.68
C PHE A 192 5.12 -3.89 15.77
N ARG A 193 5.14 -4.44 16.99
CA ARG A 193 4.92 -5.88 17.20
C ARG A 193 3.54 -6.29 16.74
N GLN A 194 2.51 -5.53 17.05
CA GLN A 194 1.15 -5.82 16.61
C GLN A 194 1.00 -5.76 15.09
N MET A 195 1.60 -4.76 14.44
CA MET A 195 1.62 -4.69 12.97
C MET A 195 2.42 -5.84 12.35
N PHE A 196 3.56 -6.19 12.94
CA PHE A 196 4.38 -7.34 12.52
C PHE A 196 3.57 -8.63 12.56
N ASP A 197 2.85 -8.89 13.66
CA ASP A 197 2.04 -10.08 13.83
C ASP A 197 0.87 -10.11 12.81
N CYS A 198 0.26 -8.96 12.48
CA CYS A 198 -0.73 -8.85 11.41
C CYS A 198 -0.17 -9.23 10.03
N VAL A 199 1.06 -8.81 9.71
CA VAL A 199 1.67 -9.02 8.40
C VAL A 199 2.25 -10.43 8.25
N LYS A 200 2.95 -10.91 9.27
CA LYS A 200 3.64 -12.21 9.20
C LYS A 200 2.68 -13.38 9.27
N GLY A 201 1.65 -13.31 10.10
CA GLY A 201 0.67 -14.36 10.27
C GLY A 201 1.28 -15.75 10.46
N ASN A 202 0.50 -16.76 10.16
CA ASN A 202 0.99 -18.14 10.05
C ASN A 202 1.41 -18.41 8.59
N PRO A 203 2.67 -18.80 8.31
CA PRO A 203 3.12 -19.12 6.94
C PRO A 203 2.30 -20.20 6.22
N SER A 204 1.56 -21.00 6.97
CA SER A 204 0.66 -22.02 6.40
C SER A 204 -0.73 -21.49 6.04
N GLU A 205 -0.98 -20.17 6.14
CA GLU A 205 -2.29 -19.62 5.81
C GLU A 205 -2.61 -19.81 4.32
N GLU A 206 -3.74 -20.43 4.11
CA GLU A 206 -4.19 -20.89 2.79
C GLU A 206 -4.42 -19.73 1.83
N PHE A 207 -4.85 -18.58 2.35
CA PHE A 207 -5.22 -17.39 1.58
C PHE A 207 -4.10 -16.35 1.43
N PHE A 208 -2.86 -16.65 1.84
CA PHE A 208 -1.74 -15.75 1.57
C PHE A 208 -1.49 -15.61 0.07
N ILE A 209 -1.24 -14.38 -0.34
CA ILE A 209 -1.04 -13.97 -1.74
C ILE A 209 0.19 -13.05 -1.86
N VAL A 210 0.60 -12.78 -3.07
CA VAL A 210 1.56 -11.70 -3.36
C VAL A 210 0.80 -10.38 -3.33
N ALA A 211 0.98 -9.63 -2.24
CA ALA A 211 0.38 -8.32 -2.00
C ALA A 211 1.27 -7.20 -2.56
N HIS A 212 0.66 -6.07 -2.90
CA HIS A 212 1.38 -4.84 -3.26
C HIS A 212 2.25 -4.31 -2.10
N GLY A 213 1.70 -4.35 -0.89
CA GLY A 213 2.39 -4.01 0.36
C GLY A 213 2.49 -2.52 0.70
N ASP A 214 2.22 -1.62 -0.25
CA ASP A 214 2.20 -0.15 -0.06
C ASP A 214 1.11 0.47 -0.94
N LEU A 215 -0.12 -0.06 -0.87
CA LEU A 215 -1.22 0.39 -1.73
C LEU A 215 -1.90 1.62 -1.12
N TRP A 216 -1.42 2.80 -1.45
CA TRP A 216 -2.03 4.07 -1.06
C TRP A 216 -2.18 5.00 -2.28
N ILE A 217 -2.89 6.12 -2.09
CA ILE A 217 -3.30 7.01 -3.17
C ILE A 217 -2.15 7.47 -4.09
N ASN A 218 -0.92 7.62 -3.58
CA ASN A 218 0.23 8.01 -4.39
C ASN A 218 0.82 6.86 -5.22
N ASN A 219 0.42 5.62 -4.95
CA ASN A 219 0.84 4.45 -5.73
C ASN A 219 -0.27 3.97 -6.68
N ILE A 220 -1.28 4.81 -6.91
CA ILE A 220 -2.41 4.55 -7.79
C ILE A 220 -2.57 5.70 -8.79
N MET A 221 -2.71 5.36 -10.06
CA MET A 221 -3.04 6.30 -11.12
C MET A 221 -4.41 5.99 -11.70
N TRP A 222 -5.20 7.02 -11.92
CA TRP A 222 -6.57 6.93 -12.46
C TRP A 222 -6.64 7.47 -13.88
N ARG A 223 -7.40 6.77 -14.72
CA ARG A 223 -7.88 7.30 -15.97
C ARG A 223 -9.32 7.74 -15.79
N CYS A 224 -9.57 9.03 -15.89
CA CYS A 224 -10.88 9.63 -15.72
C CYS A 224 -11.16 10.58 -16.87
N ASP A 225 -12.43 10.69 -17.25
CA ASP A 225 -12.88 11.66 -18.24
C ASP A 225 -12.96 13.09 -17.65
N HIS A 226 -13.38 14.05 -18.50
CA HIS A 226 -13.53 15.45 -18.13
C HIS A 226 -14.67 15.72 -17.11
N HIS A 227 -15.52 14.72 -16.85
CA HIS A 227 -16.53 14.76 -15.79
C HIS A 227 -16.08 14.06 -14.50
N ASN A 228 -14.78 13.69 -14.40
CA ASN A 228 -14.19 12.89 -13.32
C ASN A 228 -14.79 11.48 -13.17
N LYS A 229 -15.42 10.95 -14.21
CA LYS A 229 -15.83 9.55 -14.22
C LYS A 229 -14.61 8.71 -14.58
N CYS A 230 -14.15 7.92 -13.62
CA CYS A 230 -12.98 7.06 -13.79
C CYS A 230 -13.40 5.70 -14.36
N ASP A 231 -12.62 5.19 -15.31
CA ASP A 231 -12.83 3.92 -16.00
C ASP A 231 -11.61 2.99 -15.95
N GLY A 232 -10.55 3.39 -15.29
CA GLY A 232 -9.36 2.57 -15.12
C GLY A 232 -8.44 3.05 -14.00
N VAL A 233 -7.77 2.09 -13.37
CA VAL A 233 -6.69 2.33 -12.42
C VAL A 233 -5.45 1.56 -12.84
N LYS A 234 -4.28 2.06 -12.44
CA LYS A 234 -3.00 1.36 -12.52
C LYS A 234 -2.27 1.49 -11.20
N PHE A 235 -1.72 0.37 -10.73
CA PHE A 235 -0.86 0.31 -9.55
C PHE A 235 0.59 0.48 -9.98
N ILE A 236 1.35 1.26 -9.20
CA ILE A 236 2.75 1.58 -9.44
C ILE A 236 3.54 1.42 -8.14
N ASP A 237 4.87 1.36 -8.25
CA ASP A 237 5.78 1.31 -7.10
C ASP A 237 5.71 -0.02 -6.32
N LEU A 238 6.24 -1.09 -6.92
CA LEU A 238 6.20 -2.46 -6.40
C LEU A 238 7.34 -2.78 -5.42
N GLN A 239 7.99 -1.76 -4.84
CA GLN A 239 9.17 -1.90 -3.98
C GLN A 239 8.90 -2.65 -2.65
N THR A 240 7.65 -2.75 -2.24
CA THR A 240 7.22 -3.37 -0.98
C THR A 240 6.36 -4.61 -1.19
N LEU A 241 6.42 -5.22 -2.39
CA LEU A 241 5.78 -6.52 -2.60
C LEU A 241 6.10 -7.47 -1.44
N ARG A 242 5.08 -8.19 -0.98
CA ARG A 242 5.23 -9.18 0.11
C ARG A 242 4.28 -10.35 -0.04
N TYR A 243 4.61 -11.47 0.58
CA TYR A 243 3.72 -12.60 0.69
C TYR A 243 3.00 -12.56 2.04
N THR A 244 1.70 -12.27 2.02
CA THR A 244 0.90 -12.03 3.23
C THR A 244 -0.60 -12.20 2.96
N SER A 245 -1.43 -12.00 4.01
CA SER A 245 -2.89 -11.95 3.88
C SER A 245 -3.34 -10.81 2.95
N PRO A 246 -4.32 -11.05 2.07
CA PRO A 246 -4.85 -10.04 1.16
C PRO A 246 -5.43 -8.81 1.87
N VAL A 247 -5.88 -8.96 3.11
CA VAL A 247 -6.47 -7.84 3.85
C VAL A 247 -5.46 -6.79 4.28
N ILE A 248 -4.16 -7.08 4.21
CA ILE A 248 -3.10 -6.10 4.46
C ILE A 248 -3.17 -4.96 3.44
N ASP A 249 -3.30 -5.26 2.14
CA ASP A 249 -3.48 -4.23 1.11
C ASP A 249 -4.83 -3.49 1.24
N ILE A 250 -5.89 -4.21 1.59
CA ILE A 250 -7.21 -3.62 1.81
C ILE A 250 -7.16 -2.60 2.95
N LEU A 251 -6.59 -2.97 4.09
CA LEU A 251 -6.46 -2.10 5.26
C LEU A 251 -5.51 -0.92 4.98
N HIS A 252 -4.39 -1.20 4.28
CA HIS A 252 -3.47 -0.16 3.86
C HIS A 252 -4.19 0.90 3.03
N PHE A 253 -4.90 0.48 1.99
CA PHE A 253 -5.64 1.35 1.10
C PHE A 253 -6.74 2.13 1.82
N LEU A 254 -7.60 1.44 2.56
CA LEU A 254 -8.77 2.06 3.18
C LEU A 254 -8.40 3.10 4.25
N TYR A 255 -7.38 2.84 5.07
CA TYR A 255 -7.03 3.74 6.17
C TYR A 255 -6.03 4.84 5.82
N THR A 256 -5.41 4.77 4.65
CA THR A 256 -4.50 5.84 4.18
C THR A 256 -5.11 6.72 3.08
N SER A 257 -6.06 6.18 2.29
CA SER A 257 -6.46 6.81 1.02
C SER A 257 -7.92 7.26 0.97
N THR A 258 -8.79 6.80 1.88
CA THR A 258 -10.22 7.07 1.82
C THR A 258 -10.66 8.12 2.85
N GLU A 259 -11.77 8.80 2.56
CA GLU A 259 -12.46 9.62 3.54
C GLU A 259 -13.20 8.73 4.57
N TYR A 260 -13.32 9.21 5.82
CA TYR A 260 -14.05 8.47 6.87
C TYR A 260 -15.50 8.17 6.46
N VAL A 261 -16.19 9.13 5.86
CA VAL A 261 -17.58 8.97 5.43
C VAL A 261 -17.77 7.82 4.43
N VAL A 262 -16.76 7.50 3.61
CA VAL A 262 -16.79 6.36 2.70
C VAL A 262 -16.72 5.05 3.49
N ARG A 263 -15.82 4.97 4.46
CA ARG A 263 -15.72 3.78 5.31
C ARG A 263 -16.94 3.58 6.20
N GLU A 264 -17.50 4.68 6.75
CA GLU A 264 -18.69 4.65 7.59
C GLU A 264 -19.92 4.11 6.84
N ASN A 265 -20.11 4.53 5.59
CA ASN A 265 -21.34 4.24 4.85
C ASN A 265 -21.21 3.06 3.87
N HIS A 266 -20.00 2.71 3.43
CA HIS A 266 -19.79 1.80 2.31
C HIS A 266 -18.76 0.69 2.57
N MET A 267 -18.21 0.54 3.79
CA MET A 267 -17.21 -0.47 4.08
C MET A 267 -17.65 -1.86 3.64
N ASP A 268 -18.85 -2.28 4.05
CA ASP A 268 -19.38 -3.61 3.74
C ASP A 268 -19.51 -3.84 2.23
N GLN A 269 -20.05 -2.84 1.52
CA GLN A 269 -20.22 -2.94 0.07
C GLN A 269 -18.85 -2.99 -0.65
N LEU A 270 -17.86 -2.22 -0.19
CA LEU A 270 -16.51 -2.24 -0.75
C LEU A 270 -15.82 -3.59 -0.56
N ILE A 271 -16.03 -4.23 0.58
CA ILE A 271 -15.50 -5.59 0.82
C ILE A 271 -16.21 -6.60 -0.06
N ASP A 272 -17.53 -6.49 -0.22
CA ASP A 272 -18.31 -7.36 -1.12
C ASP A 272 -17.84 -7.21 -2.58
N ASP A 273 -17.65 -5.97 -3.07
CA ASP A 273 -17.13 -5.67 -4.41
C ASP A 273 -15.73 -6.29 -4.64
N TYR A 274 -14.85 -6.23 -3.61
CA TYR A 274 -13.54 -6.88 -3.64
C TYR A 274 -13.64 -8.40 -3.73
N VAL A 275 -14.45 -9.03 -2.86
CA VAL A 275 -14.62 -10.48 -2.81
C VAL A 275 -15.24 -11.00 -4.10
N GLU A 276 -16.24 -10.31 -4.66
CA GLU A 276 -16.85 -10.64 -5.94
C GLU A 276 -15.81 -10.66 -7.07
N SER A 277 -14.95 -9.64 -7.11
CA SER A 277 -13.89 -9.54 -8.12
C SER A 277 -12.85 -10.65 -7.97
N LEU A 278 -12.42 -10.92 -6.73
CA LEU A 278 -11.48 -12.01 -6.41
C LEU A 278 -12.07 -13.37 -6.84
N TYR A 279 -13.31 -13.66 -6.42
CA TYR A 279 -13.98 -14.91 -6.74
C TYR A 279 -14.18 -15.08 -8.25
N THR A 280 -14.65 -14.04 -8.93
CA THR A 280 -14.85 -14.05 -10.39
C THR A 280 -13.51 -14.30 -11.13
N THR A 281 -12.42 -13.77 -10.60
CA THR A 281 -11.08 -14.03 -11.16
C THR A 281 -10.68 -15.49 -11.00
N LEU A 282 -10.88 -16.08 -9.83
CA LEU A 282 -10.64 -17.52 -9.61
C LEU A 282 -11.42 -18.40 -10.58
N GLN A 283 -12.69 -18.05 -10.83
CA GLN A 283 -13.53 -18.78 -11.79
C GLN A 283 -13.01 -18.72 -13.24
N LYS A 284 -12.33 -17.62 -13.65
CA LYS A 284 -11.71 -17.54 -14.99
C LYS A 284 -10.58 -18.55 -15.20
N PHE A 285 -9.93 -18.98 -14.12
CA PHE A 285 -8.85 -19.96 -14.14
C PHE A 285 -9.33 -21.40 -13.92
N ASP A 286 -10.66 -21.66 -13.95
CA ASP A 286 -11.24 -22.98 -13.69
C ASP A 286 -10.73 -23.62 -12.38
N VAL A 287 -10.48 -22.80 -11.35
CA VAL A 287 -10.13 -23.31 -10.03
C VAL A 287 -11.33 -24.04 -9.44
N HIS A 288 -11.19 -25.34 -9.22
CA HIS A 288 -12.28 -26.18 -8.73
C HIS A 288 -12.74 -25.78 -7.32
N ASP A 289 -14.05 -25.88 -7.07
CA ASP A 289 -14.67 -25.54 -5.78
C ASP A 289 -14.14 -26.35 -4.60
N GLU A 290 -13.42 -27.46 -4.84
CA GLU A 290 -12.74 -28.24 -3.79
C GLU A 290 -11.51 -27.53 -3.22
N TYR A 291 -10.93 -26.55 -3.98
CA TYR A 291 -9.73 -25.79 -3.56
C TYR A 291 -10.07 -24.38 -3.08
N VAL A 292 -11.25 -23.87 -3.42
CA VAL A 292 -11.70 -22.53 -3.04
C VAL A 292 -13.11 -22.59 -2.52
N PRO A 293 -13.40 -22.04 -1.34
CA PRO A 293 -14.77 -21.99 -0.84
C PRO A 293 -15.67 -21.16 -1.77
N ASN A 294 -16.97 -21.41 -1.69
CA ASN A 294 -17.92 -20.57 -2.40
C ASN A 294 -17.82 -19.09 -1.98
N MET A 295 -18.37 -18.21 -2.79
CA MET A 295 -18.27 -16.75 -2.61
C MET A 295 -18.73 -16.29 -1.22
N GLN A 296 -19.79 -16.89 -0.65
CA GLN A 296 -20.27 -16.54 0.68
C GLN A 296 -19.22 -16.89 1.76
N THR A 297 -18.70 -18.11 1.73
CA THR A 297 -17.67 -18.56 2.69
C THR A 297 -16.39 -17.76 2.53
N LEU A 298 -15.98 -17.44 1.29
CA LEU A 298 -14.83 -16.58 1.03
C LEU A 298 -15.02 -15.17 1.61
N ASN A 299 -16.22 -14.61 1.50
CA ASN A 299 -16.57 -13.33 2.13
C ASN A 299 -16.45 -13.40 3.66
N GLU A 300 -16.94 -14.47 4.28
CA GLU A 300 -16.83 -14.69 5.72
C GLU A 300 -15.36 -14.80 6.16
N ILE A 301 -14.51 -15.49 5.40
CA ILE A 301 -13.07 -15.61 5.63
C ILE A 301 -12.41 -14.23 5.55
N ILE A 302 -12.61 -13.49 4.48
CA ILE A 302 -12.02 -12.14 4.31
C ILE A 302 -12.44 -11.21 5.44
N ARG A 303 -13.70 -11.24 5.86
CA ARG A 303 -14.17 -10.43 6.99
C ARG A 303 -13.58 -10.88 8.32
N SER A 304 -13.30 -12.15 8.51
CA SER A 304 -12.58 -12.65 9.68
C SER A 304 -11.14 -12.18 9.69
N GLU A 305 -10.44 -12.34 8.57
CA GLU A 305 -9.07 -11.86 8.36
C GLU A 305 -8.95 -10.34 8.62
N LEU A 306 -9.94 -9.54 8.18
CA LEU A 306 -9.99 -8.11 8.47
C LEU A 306 -10.08 -7.85 9.97
N ARG A 307 -10.96 -8.55 10.69
CA ARG A 307 -11.09 -8.38 12.15
C ARG A 307 -9.80 -8.69 12.89
N ASP A 308 -9.14 -9.76 12.51
CA ASP A 308 -7.90 -10.22 13.17
C ASP A 308 -6.71 -9.28 12.89
N ARG A 309 -6.75 -8.51 11.79
CA ARG A 309 -5.65 -7.65 11.33
C ARG A 309 -5.95 -6.15 11.34
N TYR A 310 -7.07 -5.72 11.89
CA TYR A 310 -7.42 -4.29 11.93
C TYR A 310 -6.33 -3.40 12.54
N MET A 311 -5.54 -3.92 13.50
CA MET A 311 -4.46 -3.16 14.12
C MET A 311 -3.39 -2.71 13.11
N TYR A 312 -3.20 -3.46 12.00
CA TYR A 312 -2.39 -2.99 10.89
C TYR A 312 -2.94 -1.69 10.28
N GLY A 313 -4.25 -1.62 10.05
CA GLY A 313 -4.92 -0.43 9.51
C GLY A 313 -4.74 0.81 10.38
N LEU A 314 -4.83 0.67 11.70
CA LEU A 314 -4.58 1.77 12.64
C LEU A 314 -3.12 2.22 12.62
N GLY A 315 -2.19 1.27 12.71
CA GLY A 315 -0.76 1.55 12.73
C GLY A 315 -0.28 2.22 11.44
N ILE A 316 -0.70 1.71 10.27
CA ILE A 316 -0.33 2.30 8.98
C ILE A 316 -0.96 3.68 8.78
N CYS A 317 -2.18 3.89 9.27
CA CYS A 317 -2.80 5.22 9.29
C CYS A 317 -1.96 6.19 10.12
N MET A 318 -1.58 5.84 11.36
CA MET A 318 -0.75 6.69 12.20
C MET A 318 0.58 7.04 11.54
N TRP A 319 1.17 6.10 10.82
CA TRP A 319 2.48 6.28 10.19
C TRP A 319 2.42 7.10 8.90
N LEU A 320 1.46 6.82 8.01
CA LEU A 320 1.39 7.46 6.69
C LEU A 320 0.54 8.73 6.64
N LEU A 321 -0.39 8.92 7.58
CA LEU A 321 -1.30 10.06 7.54
C LEU A 321 -0.60 11.44 7.52
N PRO A 322 0.54 11.66 8.22
CA PRO A 322 1.31 12.89 8.07
C PRO A 322 1.74 13.13 6.61
N ALA A 323 2.25 12.09 5.92
CA ALA A 323 2.66 12.19 4.52
C ALA A 323 1.48 12.36 3.56
N VAL A 324 0.33 11.77 3.87
CA VAL A 324 -0.90 11.89 3.07
C VAL A 324 -1.49 13.28 3.16
N THR A 325 -1.49 13.91 4.34
CA THR A 325 -2.15 15.19 4.60
C THR A 325 -1.23 16.41 4.50
N PHE A 326 0.06 16.18 4.38
CA PHE A 326 1.08 17.21 4.28
C PHE A 326 0.86 18.15 3.07
N HIS A 327 1.02 19.46 3.27
CA HIS A 327 0.83 20.44 2.21
C HIS A 327 2.07 20.54 1.33
N PRO A 328 1.95 20.50 -0.03
CA PRO A 328 3.11 20.51 -0.93
C PRO A 328 4.05 21.70 -0.75
N ASP A 329 3.52 22.84 -0.32
CA ASP A 329 4.30 24.09 -0.12
C ASP A 329 5.19 24.07 1.15
N LYS A 330 5.04 23.02 1.99
CA LYS A 330 5.79 22.85 3.24
C LYS A 330 6.75 21.67 3.14
N ILE A 331 7.42 21.50 2.00
CA ILE A 331 8.34 20.38 1.79
C ILE A 331 9.45 20.42 2.83
N VAL A 332 9.47 19.42 3.70
CA VAL A 332 10.63 19.14 4.54
C VAL A 332 11.73 18.62 3.60
N ASP A 333 12.87 19.29 3.61
CA ASP A 333 14.03 18.81 2.87
C ASP A 333 14.55 17.53 3.54
N LEU A 334 14.07 16.39 3.04
CA LEU A 334 14.50 15.09 3.55
C LEU A 334 16.00 14.82 3.32
N ASP A 335 16.66 15.56 2.43
CA ASP A 335 18.12 15.46 2.25
C ASP A 335 18.90 16.17 3.36
N ALA A 336 18.25 17.12 4.04
CA ALA A 336 18.80 17.78 5.22
C ALA A 336 18.60 16.99 6.52
N VAL A 337 17.71 15.98 6.53
CA VAL A 337 17.39 15.16 7.72
C VAL A 337 18.48 14.11 7.94
N THR A 338 18.99 14.02 9.16
CA THR A 338 20.03 13.05 9.56
C THR A 338 19.43 11.86 10.32
N ILE A 339 20.19 10.76 10.44
CA ILE A 339 19.82 9.61 11.27
C ILE A 339 19.63 10.05 12.74
N ASP A 340 20.44 11.01 13.20
CA ASP A 340 20.34 11.53 14.57
C ASP A 340 19.08 12.39 14.76
N ASP A 341 18.61 13.06 13.72
CA ASP A 341 17.31 13.77 13.75
C ASP A 341 16.13 12.79 13.87
N PHE A 342 16.25 11.60 13.30
CA PHE A 342 15.25 10.53 13.47
C PHE A 342 15.35 9.82 14.83
N LYS A 343 16.50 9.88 15.50
CA LYS A 343 16.73 9.26 16.83
C LYS A 343 16.58 10.24 17.99
N SER A 344 16.45 11.53 17.72
CA SER A 344 16.40 12.59 18.74
C SER A 344 15.00 13.20 18.84
N ASP A 345 14.80 14.01 19.91
CA ASP A 345 13.58 14.84 20.08
C ASP A 345 13.32 15.80 18.90
N ASN A 346 14.23 15.91 17.94
CA ASN A 346 14.04 16.69 16.71
C ASN A 346 13.07 16.01 15.72
N GLN A 347 12.93 14.69 15.74
CA GLN A 347 11.91 14.01 14.93
C GLN A 347 10.51 14.46 15.35
N GLU A 348 10.27 14.58 16.65
CA GLU A 348 8.99 15.08 17.20
C GLU A 348 8.68 16.49 16.67
N LYS A 349 9.67 17.40 16.57
CA LYS A 349 9.47 18.73 15.98
C LYS A 349 9.18 18.69 14.48
N THR A 350 9.86 17.84 13.73
CA THR A 350 9.65 17.69 12.29
C THR A 350 8.27 17.11 11.98
N MET A 351 7.85 16.09 12.72
CA MET A 351 6.53 15.47 12.60
C MET A 351 5.41 16.44 13.00
N THR A 352 5.60 17.19 14.09
CA THR A 352 4.61 18.22 14.52
C THR A 352 4.41 19.30 13.45
N GLN A 353 5.45 19.67 12.71
CA GLN A 353 5.34 20.63 11.59
C GLN A 353 4.55 20.07 10.39
N MET A 354 4.43 18.76 10.27
CA MET A 354 3.65 18.11 9.22
C MET A 354 2.16 17.95 9.58
N GLN A 355 1.77 18.25 10.83
CA GLN A 355 0.37 18.13 11.26
C GLN A 355 -0.48 19.26 10.68
N THR A 356 -1.46 18.89 9.89
CA THR A 356 -2.43 19.81 9.28
C THR A 356 -3.81 19.66 9.95
N PRO A 357 -4.76 20.59 9.75
CA PRO A 357 -6.13 20.41 10.20
C PRO A 357 -6.76 19.10 9.68
N GLU A 358 -6.42 18.69 8.47
CA GLU A 358 -6.85 17.45 7.83
C GLU A 358 -6.27 16.23 8.56
N TYR A 359 -4.98 16.29 8.96
CA TYR A 359 -4.37 15.26 9.80
C TYR A 359 -5.14 15.07 11.11
N HIS A 360 -5.38 16.14 11.83
CA HIS A 360 -6.08 16.09 13.12
C HIS A 360 -7.50 15.51 12.98
N THR A 361 -8.20 15.89 11.92
CA THR A 361 -9.55 15.40 11.64
C THR A 361 -9.56 13.92 11.32
N ARG A 362 -8.74 13.50 10.34
CA ARG A 362 -8.68 12.10 9.90
C ARG A 362 -8.16 11.16 11.00
N MET A 363 -7.17 11.61 11.79
CA MET A 363 -6.66 10.83 12.93
C MET A 363 -7.75 10.60 13.98
N ARG A 364 -8.47 11.63 14.35
CA ARG A 364 -9.59 11.55 15.31
C ARG A 364 -10.68 10.62 14.79
N GLU A 365 -11.11 10.78 13.54
CA GLU A 365 -12.14 9.97 12.92
C GLU A 365 -11.73 8.49 12.88
N THR A 366 -10.50 8.18 12.49
CA THR A 366 -10.00 6.81 12.47
C THR A 366 -9.96 6.20 13.87
N VAL A 367 -9.44 6.92 14.87
CA VAL A 367 -9.39 6.40 16.24
C VAL A 367 -10.79 6.17 16.80
N MET A 368 -11.73 7.08 16.54
CA MET A 368 -13.11 6.91 16.98
C MET A 368 -13.83 5.76 16.25
N GLU A 369 -13.53 5.54 14.98
CA GLU A 369 -14.01 4.38 14.24
C GLU A 369 -13.54 3.06 14.90
N PHE A 370 -12.25 2.95 15.22
CA PHE A 370 -11.66 1.78 15.86
C PHE A 370 -12.21 1.57 17.28
N TYR A 371 -12.38 2.64 18.02
CA TYR A 371 -12.98 2.58 19.35
C TYR A 371 -14.45 2.14 19.30
N GLY A 372 -15.23 2.72 18.39
CA GLY A 372 -16.64 2.38 18.20
C GLY A 372 -16.86 0.92 17.74
N LYS A 373 -15.94 0.37 16.96
CA LYS A 373 -15.93 -1.06 16.56
C LYS A 373 -15.45 -2.00 17.66
N GLY A 374 -14.99 -1.49 18.80
CA GLY A 374 -14.47 -2.31 19.91
C GLY A 374 -13.08 -2.87 19.69
N ILE A 375 -12.42 -2.57 18.55
CA ILE A 375 -11.11 -3.13 18.18
C ILE A 375 -10.02 -2.74 19.20
N LEU A 376 -10.11 -1.55 19.76
CA LEU A 376 -9.14 -1.06 20.75
C LEU A 376 -9.29 -1.73 22.13
N ASN A 377 -10.35 -2.50 22.38
CA ASN A 377 -10.57 -3.17 23.66
C ASN A 377 -9.68 -4.40 23.83
N ASP A 378 -9.23 -5.00 22.74
CA ASP A 378 -8.43 -6.23 22.70
C ASP A 378 -6.92 -5.96 22.91
N ILE A 379 -6.52 -4.70 23.09
CA ILE A 379 -5.15 -4.33 23.41
C ILE A 379 -4.87 -4.67 24.88
N THR A 380 -4.08 -5.72 25.07
CA THR A 380 -3.65 -6.21 26.39
C THR A 380 -2.38 -5.55 26.88
#